data_3993a18f941998a169d5a2a87dd470d0
#
_entry.id   3993a18f941998a169d5a2a87dd470d0
#
_cell.length_a   1.000
_cell.length_b   1.000
_cell.length_c   1.000
_cell.angle_alpha   90.00
_cell.angle_beta   90.00
_cell.angle_gamma   90.00
#
_symmetry.space_group_name_H-M   'P 1'
#
loop_
_entity.id
_entity.type
_entity.pdbx_description
1 polymer ?
#
loop_
_entity_poly.entity_id
_entity_poly.type
_entity_poly.pdbx_seq_one_letter_code
_entity_poly.pdbx_strand_id
1 'polypeptide(L)'
;MGVSLKDIAAKLGISKTTVSWVLSGQGDKRNISTETQERVRACAKELNYSLNGLARSLNLGYTKTIGLILPSISDSFYANIANRVELVANASGYSLMIASSKYNADKEEELIRLFVEKQVDGIILAPMKLTQDSQEYIQFDKVPLVFIDRNYEDLETSYVIIDNKDTSRILVDNMIRLDGCRRVALVTCDPHMLTMDGRRCGYETALLENGIDIDPSLCLSVHIASYKDELPEALEKFLSSNDDVDGFFFTTHILLEETIKFFCTKGIDIGRYKMASMRTNPFLEFMVPYLRVAHFPENEMGKKAVEILLNHIESRQKREPWINQGVTLNCCFQ
;
A
#
# COMPACT_ATOMS: atom_id res chain seq x y z
N MET A 1 5.00 34.54 -21.12
CA MET A 1 3.76 34.48 -20.31
C MET A 1 2.83 33.48 -20.93
N GLY A 2 2.22 32.60 -20.17
CA GLY A 2 1.25 31.64 -20.71
C GLY A 2 -0.07 32.33 -21.09
N VAL A 3 -0.76 31.79 -22.10
CA VAL A 3 -2.09 32.27 -22.53
C VAL A 3 -3.06 32.15 -21.36
N SER A 4 -3.90 33.17 -21.17
CA SER A 4 -4.89 33.26 -20.10
C SER A 4 -6.34 33.21 -20.65
N LEU A 5 -7.32 32.97 -19.75
CA LEU A 5 -8.74 33.05 -20.10
C LEU A 5 -9.12 34.42 -20.67
N LYS A 6 -8.38 35.48 -20.27
CA LYS A 6 -8.64 36.86 -20.80
C LYS A 6 -8.25 36.98 -22.28
N ASP A 7 -7.19 36.29 -22.70
CA ASP A 7 -6.71 36.36 -24.08
C ASP A 7 -7.68 35.62 -25.03
N ILE A 8 -8.25 34.48 -24.60
CA ILE A 8 -9.30 33.79 -25.34
C ILE A 8 -10.57 34.64 -25.41
N ALA A 9 -10.97 35.24 -24.29
CA ALA A 9 -12.15 36.12 -24.21
C ALA A 9 -12.03 37.34 -25.14
N ALA A 10 -10.86 37.99 -25.13
CA ALA A 10 -10.55 39.13 -26.00
C ALA A 10 -10.58 38.74 -27.47
N LYS A 11 -9.95 37.58 -27.84
CA LYS A 11 -9.91 37.10 -29.23
C LYS A 11 -11.28 36.74 -29.78
N LEU A 12 -12.21 36.25 -28.95
CA LEU A 12 -13.54 35.82 -29.35
C LEU A 12 -14.62 36.86 -29.12
N GLY A 13 -14.32 38.03 -28.48
CA GLY A 13 -15.27 39.06 -28.16
C GLY A 13 -16.37 38.66 -27.16
N ILE A 14 -16.05 37.72 -26.23
CA ILE A 14 -17.00 37.21 -25.23
C ILE A 14 -16.45 37.41 -23.81
N SER A 15 -17.31 37.21 -22.79
CA SER A 15 -16.88 37.36 -21.41
C SER A 15 -15.90 36.26 -20.96
N LYS A 16 -14.93 36.62 -20.08
CA LYS A 16 -14.03 35.65 -19.39
C LYS A 16 -14.83 34.56 -18.69
N THR A 17 -15.99 34.90 -18.14
CA THR A 17 -16.89 33.98 -17.45
C THR A 17 -17.47 32.95 -18.42
N THR A 18 -17.90 33.37 -19.61
CA THR A 18 -18.38 32.46 -20.67
C THR A 18 -17.30 31.48 -21.10
N VAL A 19 -16.06 31.97 -21.35
CA VAL A 19 -14.91 31.12 -21.68
C VAL A 19 -14.64 30.09 -20.55
N SER A 20 -14.65 30.55 -19.30
CA SER A 20 -14.44 29.70 -18.13
C SER A 20 -15.49 28.58 -18.04
N TRP A 21 -16.78 28.90 -18.20
CA TRP A 21 -17.86 27.92 -18.16
C TRP A 21 -17.77 26.91 -19.29
N VAL A 22 -17.45 27.30 -20.49
CA VAL A 22 -17.26 26.37 -21.62
C VAL A 22 -16.09 25.44 -21.37
N LEU A 23 -14.93 25.99 -20.98
CA LEU A 23 -13.72 25.17 -20.77
C LEU A 23 -13.80 24.26 -19.52
N SER A 24 -14.66 24.63 -18.54
CA SER A 24 -14.94 23.76 -17.38
C SER A 24 -16.06 22.73 -17.61
N GLY A 25 -16.62 22.63 -18.84
CA GLY A 25 -17.69 21.68 -19.16
C GLY A 25 -19.08 22.10 -18.65
N GLN A 26 -19.27 23.35 -18.25
CA GLN A 26 -20.55 23.85 -17.73
C GLN A 26 -21.37 24.57 -18.81
N GLY A 27 -20.95 24.55 -20.07
CA GLY A 27 -21.58 25.29 -21.16
C GLY A 27 -23.08 25.00 -21.29
N ASP A 28 -23.47 23.74 -21.29
CA ASP A 28 -24.88 23.32 -21.40
C ASP A 28 -25.71 23.73 -20.18
N LYS A 29 -25.18 23.59 -18.97
CA LYS A 29 -25.84 24.03 -17.71
C LYS A 29 -26.06 25.53 -17.64
N ARG A 30 -25.29 26.28 -18.41
CA ARG A 30 -25.33 27.75 -18.47
C ARG A 30 -26.01 28.27 -19.75
N ASN A 31 -26.67 27.40 -20.52
CA ASN A 31 -27.36 27.71 -21.76
C ASN A 31 -26.47 28.44 -22.79
N ILE A 32 -25.20 28.09 -22.88
CA ILE A 32 -24.27 28.58 -23.89
C ILE A 32 -24.45 27.74 -25.16
N SER A 33 -24.70 28.43 -26.31
CA SER A 33 -24.93 27.75 -27.58
C SER A 33 -23.75 26.83 -27.96
N THR A 34 -24.06 25.70 -28.61
CA THR A 34 -23.06 24.74 -29.08
C THR A 34 -22.00 25.39 -29.97
N GLU A 35 -22.44 26.30 -30.87
CA GLU A 35 -21.54 27.08 -31.71
C GLU A 35 -20.52 27.90 -30.89
N THR A 36 -20.97 28.58 -29.84
CA THR A 36 -20.09 29.35 -28.97
C THR A 36 -19.12 28.44 -28.22
N GLN A 37 -19.58 27.27 -27.75
CA GLN A 37 -18.74 26.31 -27.07
C GLN A 37 -17.64 25.76 -27.99
N GLU A 38 -17.96 25.42 -29.23
CA GLU A 38 -17.00 24.96 -30.24
C GLU A 38 -15.97 26.04 -30.57
N ARG A 39 -16.39 27.28 -30.79
CA ARG A 39 -15.49 28.42 -31.01
C ARG A 39 -14.50 28.61 -29.86
N VAL A 40 -14.96 28.49 -28.61
CA VAL A 40 -14.10 28.63 -27.43
C VAL A 40 -13.09 27.49 -27.36
N ARG A 41 -13.53 26.25 -27.58
CA ARG A 41 -12.63 25.08 -27.55
C ARG A 41 -11.60 25.13 -28.67
N ALA A 42 -12.00 25.51 -29.88
CA ALA A 42 -11.09 25.69 -31.01
C ALA A 42 -10.03 26.78 -30.74
N CYS A 43 -10.46 27.95 -30.25
CA CYS A 43 -9.56 29.04 -29.89
C CYS A 43 -8.59 28.67 -28.77
N ALA A 44 -9.06 27.96 -27.76
CA ALA A 44 -8.18 27.45 -26.68
C ALA A 44 -7.12 26.49 -27.21
N LYS A 45 -7.48 25.59 -28.15
CA LYS A 45 -6.57 24.65 -28.80
C LYS A 45 -5.55 25.41 -29.69
N GLU A 46 -6.00 26.37 -30.49
CA GLU A 46 -5.14 27.20 -31.34
C GLU A 46 -4.07 27.97 -30.54
N LEU A 47 -4.49 28.52 -29.39
CA LEU A 47 -3.60 29.27 -28.49
C LEU A 47 -2.77 28.38 -27.54
N ASN A 48 -2.85 27.05 -27.70
CA ASN A 48 -2.24 26.10 -26.76
C ASN A 48 -2.57 26.41 -25.27
N TYR A 49 -3.79 26.88 -25.02
CA TYR A 49 -4.25 27.17 -23.68
C TYR A 49 -4.46 25.86 -22.92
N SER A 50 -3.69 25.63 -21.87
CA SER A 50 -3.98 24.58 -20.90
C SER A 50 -4.77 25.15 -19.73
N LEU A 51 -5.89 24.50 -19.40
CA LEU A 51 -6.63 24.83 -18.18
C LEU A 51 -5.66 24.82 -16.99
N ASN A 52 -5.51 25.96 -16.33
CA ASN A 52 -4.72 26.00 -15.09
C ASN A 52 -5.47 25.17 -14.03
N GLY A 53 -4.96 23.96 -13.78
CA GLY A 53 -5.49 23.00 -12.80
C GLY A 53 -5.66 23.64 -11.41
N LEU A 54 -4.71 24.49 -11.00
CA LEU A 54 -4.76 25.21 -9.74
C LEU A 54 -5.95 26.19 -9.66
N ALA A 55 -6.20 26.95 -10.73
CA ALA A 55 -7.34 27.87 -10.77
C ALA A 55 -8.68 27.13 -10.78
N ARG A 56 -8.72 25.94 -11.38
CA ARG A 56 -9.90 25.08 -11.37
C ARG A 56 -10.14 24.49 -9.98
N SER A 57 -9.10 24.00 -9.34
CA SER A 57 -9.16 23.43 -7.98
C SER A 57 -9.65 24.46 -6.96
N LEU A 58 -9.14 25.70 -7.04
CA LEU A 58 -9.59 26.81 -6.19
C LEU A 58 -11.08 27.11 -6.34
N ASN A 59 -11.61 27.02 -7.57
CA ASN A 59 -13.04 27.28 -7.82
C ASN A 59 -13.94 26.10 -7.43
N LEU A 60 -13.43 24.88 -7.50
CA LEU A 60 -14.19 23.65 -7.23
C LEU A 60 -14.06 23.20 -5.78
N GLY A 61 -13.01 23.61 -5.08
CA GLY A 61 -12.69 23.18 -3.72
C GLY A 61 -12.11 21.77 -3.63
N TYR A 62 -11.68 21.18 -4.77
CA TYR A 62 -11.02 19.89 -4.83
C TYR A 62 -10.04 19.79 -6.00
N THR A 63 -9.01 18.95 -5.87
CA THR A 63 -7.89 18.88 -6.82
C THR A 63 -7.99 17.72 -7.81
N LYS A 64 -8.88 16.78 -7.58
CA LYS A 64 -8.93 15.49 -8.28
C LYS A 64 -7.61 14.72 -8.17
N THR A 65 -6.97 14.80 -7.01
CA THR A 65 -5.70 14.12 -6.72
C THR A 65 -5.85 13.30 -5.45
N ILE A 66 -5.46 12.04 -5.50
CA ILE A 66 -5.34 11.13 -4.35
C ILE A 66 -3.87 10.98 -4.01
N GLY A 67 -3.53 11.01 -2.72
CA GLY A 67 -2.21 10.68 -2.20
C GLY A 67 -2.10 9.19 -1.88
N LEU A 68 -0.96 8.57 -2.23
CA LEU A 68 -0.61 7.21 -1.82
C LEU A 68 0.78 7.23 -1.18
N ILE A 69 0.85 6.93 0.11
CA ILE A 69 2.10 6.87 0.87
C ILE A 69 2.37 5.41 1.23
N LEU A 70 3.52 4.91 0.81
CA LEU A 70 3.94 3.51 0.96
C LEU A 70 5.31 3.43 1.62
N PRO A 71 5.63 2.35 2.35
CA PRO A 71 6.97 2.13 2.90
C PRO A 71 8.06 2.06 1.82
N SER A 72 7.79 1.39 0.70
CA SER A 72 8.75 1.24 -0.40
C SER A 72 8.03 1.06 -1.74
N ILE A 73 8.40 1.86 -2.74
CA ILE A 73 7.92 1.69 -4.13
C ILE A 73 8.72 0.63 -4.90
N SER A 74 9.85 0.18 -4.38
CA SER A 74 10.66 -0.90 -4.98
C SER A 74 10.27 -2.29 -4.50
N ASP A 75 9.46 -2.39 -3.46
CA ASP A 75 8.84 -3.65 -3.04
C ASP A 75 7.69 -3.99 -3.98
N SER A 76 7.75 -5.18 -4.60
CA SER A 76 6.75 -5.63 -5.56
C SER A 76 5.33 -5.68 -4.99
N PHE A 77 5.16 -5.92 -3.69
CA PHE A 77 3.88 -5.85 -3.01
C PHE A 77 3.25 -4.45 -3.10
N TYR A 78 4.00 -3.45 -2.66
CA TYR A 78 3.51 -2.08 -2.71
C TYR A 78 3.43 -1.54 -4.14
N ALA A 79 4.31 -1.98 -5.04
CA ALA A 79 4.25 -1.62 -6.46
C ALA A 79 2.96 -2.14 -7.14
N ASN A 80 2.56 -3.39 -6.86
CA ASN A 80 1.32 -3.97 -7.37
C ASN A 80 0.08 -3.26 -6.82
N ILE A 81 0.07 -2.94 -5.53
CA ILE A 81 -0.99 -2.14 -4.92
C ILE A 81 -1.05 -0.75 -5.57
N ALA A 82 0.09 -0.06 -5.74
CA ALA A 82 0.15 1.26 -6.36
C ALA A 82 -0.41 1.25 -7.79
N ASN A 83 -0.03 0.25 -8.59
CA ASN A 83 -0.56 0.06 -9.95
C ASN A 83 -2.09 -0.10 -9.93
N ARG A 84 -2.62 -0.88 -8.99
CA ARG A 84 -4.08 -1.07 -8.90
C ARG A 84 -4.81 0.18 -8.43
N VAL A 85 -4.25 0.87 -7.43
CA VAL A 85 -4.78 2.17 -6.95
C VAL A 85 -4.81 3.17 -8.10
N GLU A 86 -3.73 3.28 -8.88
CA GLU A 86 -3.66 4.17 -10.05
C GLU A 86 -4.75 3.87 -11.07
N LEU A 87 -4.90 2.60 -11.46
CA LEU A 87 -5.91 2.20 -12.44
C LEU A 87 -7.33 2.56 -12.00
N VAL A 88 -7.68 2.31 -10.73
CA VAL A 88 -9.02 2.58 -10.20
C VAL A 88 -9.24 4.09 -10.00
N ALA A 89 -8.25 4.81 -9.49
CA ALA A 89 -8.30 6.26 -9.33
C ALA A 89 -8.49 6.96 -10.68
N ASN A 90 -7.70 6.59 -11.69
CA ASN A 90 -7.79 7.15 -13.05
C ASN A 90 -9.15 6.89 -13.70
N ALA A 91 -9.70 5.68 -13.55
CA ALA A 91 -11.04 5.34 -14.03
C ALA A 91 -12.14 6.23 -13.39
N SER A 92 -11.89 6.72 -12.17
CA SER A 92 -12.77 7.63 -11.42
C SER A 92 -12.44 9.11 -11.65
N GLY A 93 -11.51 9.42 -12.55
CA GLY A 93 -11.10 10.79 -12.90
C GLY A 93 -10.20 11.46 -11.86
N TYR A 94 -9.48 10.69 -11.06
CA TYR A 94 -8.47 11.16 -10.10
C TYR A 94 -7.06 10.86 -10.60
N SER A 95 -6.15 11.81 -10.41
CA SER A 95 -4.71 11.59 -10.55
C SER A 95 -4.14 11.00 -9.24
N LEU A 96 -3.06 10.25 -9.34
CA LEU A 96 -2.39 9.67 -8.18
C LEU A 96 -1.04 10.36 -7.93
N MET A 97 -0.81 10.80 -6.69
CA MET A 97 0.48 11.25 -6.18
C MET A 97 1.05 10.16 -5.28
N ILE A 98 2.21 9.61 -5.64
CA ILE A 98 2.84 8.50 -4.89
C ILE A 98 4.10 9.01 -4.19
N ALA A 99 4.29 8.59 -2.94
CA ALA A 99 5.51 8.83 -2.19
C ALA A 99 5.91 7.61 -1.36
N SER A 100 7.22 7.52 -1.03
CA SER A 100 7.77 6.43 -0.23
C SER A 100 8.38 6.98 1.06
N SER A 101 7.93 6.43 2.21
CA SER A 101 8.49 6.77 3.53
C SER A 101 9.83 6.08 3.82
N LYS A 102 10.23 5.09 3.00
CA LYS A 102 11.47 4.31 3.17
C LYS A 102 11.58 3.66 4.55
N TYR A 103 10.48 3.15 5.06
CA TYR A 103 10.38 2.54 6.40
C TYR A 103 10.79 3.51 7.54
N ASN A 104 10.64 4.82 7.33
CA ASN A 104 10.99 5.86 8.31
C ASN A 104 9.73 6.63 8.73
N ALA A 105 9.44 6.65 10.03
CA ALA A 105 8.24 7.27 10.59
C ALA A 105 8.26 8.81 10.46
N ASP A 106 9.42 9.46 10.66
CA ASP A 106 9.54 10.92 10.53
C ASP A 106 9.30 11.34 9.08
N LYS A 107 9.82 10.53 8.13
CA LYS A 107 9.57 10.75 6.71
C LYS A 107 8.11 10.54 6.32
N GLU A 108 7.43 9.58 6.92
CA GLU A 108 6.00 9.37 6.74
C GLU A 108 5.21 10.61 7.14
N GLU A 109 5.53 11.17 8.31
CA GLU A 109 4.90 12.40 8.82
C GLU A 109 5.13 13.59 7.88
N GLU A 110 6.38 13.81 7.42
CA GLU A 110 6.69 14.84 6.42
C GLU A 110 5.84 14.68 5.14
N LEU A 111 5.66 13.45 4.67
CA LEU A 111 4.86 13.16 3.47
C LEU A 111 3.38 13.40 3.68
N ILE A 112 2.83 13.07 4.85
CA ILE A 112 1.44 13.36 5.20
C ILE A 112 1.23 14.88 5.16
N ARG A 113 2.09 15.66 5.83
CA ARG A 113 2.03 17.13 5.83
C ARG A 113 2.12 17.69 4.41
N LEU A 114 3.08 17.20 3.62
CA LEU A 114 3.25 17.61 2.22
C LEU A 114 1.97 17.36 1.40
N PHE A 115 1.32 16.21 1.55
CA PHE A 115 0.13 15.87 0.79
C PHE A 115 -1.07 16.73 1.18
N VAL A 116 -1.21 17.06 2.47
CA VAL A 116 -2.22 18.00 2.94
C VAL A 116 -1.94 19.41 2.40
N GLU A 117 -0.71 19.89 2.44
CA GLU A 117 -0.31 21.18 1.83
C GLU A 117 -0.57 21.23 0.31
N LYS A 118 -0.38 20.10 -0.39
CA LYS A 118 -0.73 19.96 -1.82
C LYS A 118 -2.23 19.84 -2.06
N GLN A 119 -3.03 19.85 -1.00
CA GLN A 119 -4.49 19.77 -1.06
C GLN A 119 -4.99 18.52 -1.80
N VAL A 120 -4.35 17.35 -1.55
CA VAL A 120 -4.92 16.11 -2.06
C VAL A 120 -6.31 15.90 -1.47
N ASP A 121 -7.22 15.32 -2.25
CA ASP A 121 -8.61 15.15 -1.83
C ASP A 121 -8.77 14.02 -0.78
N GLY A 122 -7.82 13.09 -0.74
CA GLY A 122 -7.74 12.02 0.22
C GLY A 122 -6.41 11.27 0.16
N ILE A 123 -6.09 10.48 1.18
CA ILE A 123 -4.84 9.77 1.33
C ILE A 123 -5.10 8.27 1.56
N ILE A 124 -4.37 7.42 0.82
CA ILE A 124 -4.19 6.00 1.15
C ILE A 124 -2.79 5.88 1.75
N LEU A 125 -2.68 5.26 2.92
CA LEU A 125 -1.43 5.15 3.68
C LEU A 125 -1.19 3.71 4.12
N ALA A 126 -0.01 3.17 3.81
CA ALA A 126 0.49 1.97 4.48
C ALA A 126 1.35 2.42 5.68
N PRO A 127 0.78 2.51 6.90
CA PRO A 127 1.40 3.23 7.98
C PRO A 127 2.58 2.47 8.59
N MET A 128 3.64 3.21 8.96
CA MET A 128 4.77 2.69 9.73
C MET A 128 4.55 2.87 11.23
N LYS A 129 4.39 4.11 11.64
CA LYS A 129 4.12 4.50 13.02
C LYS A 129 3.49 5.90 12.99
N LEU A 130 2.20 5.97 13.25
CA LEU A 130 1.55 7.27 13.37
C LEU A 130 1.91 7.91 14.70
N THR A 131 2.46 9.11 14.64
CA THR A 131 2.68 9.96 15.79
C THR A 131 1.36 10.65 16.18
N GLN A 132 1.26 11.13 17.42
CA GLN A 132 0.11 11.91 17.83
C GLN A 132 -0.07 13.16 16.96
N ASP A 133 1.04 13.82 16.60
CA ASP A 133 1.05 14.99 15.72
C ASP A 133 0.48 14.69 14.33
N SER A 134 0.84 13.54 13.74
CA SER A 134 0.30 13.10 12.45
C SER A 134 -1.21 12.88 12.51
N GLN A 135 -1.70 12.30 13.60
CA GLN A 135 -3.13 12.06 13.81
C GLN A 135 -3.89 13.37 13.96
N GLU A 136 -3.39 14.30 14.78
CA GLU A 136 -4.00 15.62 14.97
C GLU A 136 -4.04 16.40 13.64
N TYR A 137 -2.97 16.36 12.86
CA TYR A 137 -2.87 17.06 11.58
C TYR A 137 -3.90 16.52 10.54
N ILE A 138 -4.03 15.20 10.43
CA ILE A 138 -5.02 14.57 9.55
C ILE A 138 -6.45 14.92 10.00
N GLN A 139 -6.70 14.86 11.31
CA GLN A 139 -8.02 15.18 11.87
C GLN A 139 -8.37 16.66 11.74
N PHE A 140 -7.40 17.55 11.92
CA PHE A 140 -7.62 19.00 11.82
C PHE A 140 -8.08 19.39 10.42
N ASP A 141 -7.41 18.91 9.38
CA ASP A 141 -7.75 19.23 7.99
C ASP A 141 -8.88 18.36 7.42
N LYS A 142 -9.35 17.38 8.20
CA LYS A 142 -10.42 16.45 7.80
C LYS A 142 -10.18 15.83 6.41
N VAL A 143 -8.92 15.49 6.12
CA VAL A 143 -8.57 14.80 4.88
C VAL A 143 -8.99 13.34 5.00
N PRO A 144 -9.84 12.82 4.11
CA PRO A 144 -10.19 11.41 4.08
C PRO A 144 -8.94 10.52 4.04
N LEU A 145 -8.86 9.54 4.95
CA LEU A 145 -7.73 8.64 5.10
C LEU A 145 -8.21 7.20 5.10
N VAL A 146 -7.49 6.34 4.37
CA VAL A 146 -7.69 4.89 4.38
C VAL A 146 -6.34 4.21 4.58
N PHE A 147 -6.24 3.34 5.59
CA PHE A 147 -5.06 2.52 5.80
C PHE A 147 -5.07 1.29 4.90
N ILE A 148 -3.89 0.85 4.50
CA ILE A 148 -3.69 -0.38 3.74
C ILE A 148 -2.53 -1.19 4.33
N ASP A 149 -2.63 -2.52 4.31
CA ASP A 149 -1.64 -3.47 4.86
C ASP A 149 -1.61 -3.53 6.39
N ARG A 150 -1.78 -2.39 7.05
CA ARG A 150 -1.73 -2.25 8.52
C ARG A 150 -2.84 -1.34 9.00
N ASN A 151 -3.27 -1.53 10.24
CA ASN A 151 -4.19 -0.64 10.93
C ASN A 151 -3.71 -0.41 12.37
N TYR A 152 -4.31 0.54 13.04
CA TYR A 152 -4.11 0.81 14.46
C TYR A 152 -5.46 0.75 15.15
N GLU A 153 -5.58 -0.10 16.18
CA GLU A 153 -6.86 -0.31 16.91
C GLU A 153 -7.33 0.96 17.61
N ASP A 154 -6.39 1.80 18.04
CA ASP A 154 -6.67 3.06 18.74
C ASP A 154 -7.14 4.19 17.80
N LEU A 155 -7.20 3.94 16.49
CA LEU A 155 -7.59 4.94 15.50
C LEU A 155 -8.85 4.54 14.75
N GLU A 156 -9.88 5.35 14.91
CA GLU A 156 -11.10 5.25 14.12
C GLU A 156 -10.86 5.68 12.66
N THR A 157 -10.28 4.78 11.88
CA THR A 157 -9.93 5.02 10.47
C THR A 157 -10.35 3.82 9.65
N SER A 158 -10.74 4.06 8.39
CA SER A 158 -10.98 2.97 7.45
C SER A 158 -9.70 2.26 7.08
N TYR A 159 -9.77 0.94 6.90
CA TYR A 159 -8.61 0.14 6.54
C TYR A 159 -8.95 -1.04 5.63
N VAL A 160 -7.93 -1.49 4.88
CA VAL A 160 -7.94 -2.72 4.09
C VAL A 160 -6.68 -3.51 4.41
N ILE A 161 -6.84 -4.64 5.08
CA ILE A 161 -5.75 -5.51 5.56
C ILE A 161 -5.99 -6.97 5.17
N ILE A 162 -5.02 -7.84 5.46
CA ILE A 162 -5.20 -9.29 5.46
C ILE A 162 -5.20 -9.83 6.90
N ASP A 163 -5.75 -11.02 7.10
CA ASP A 163 -5.61 -11.73 8.36
C ASP A 163 -4.22 -12.35 8.46
N ASN A 164 -3.28 -11.60 9.04
CA ASN A 164 -1.90 -12.02 9.20
C ASN A 164 -1.76 -13.24 10.11
N LYS A 165 -2.59 -13.33 11.17
CA LYS A 165 -2.53 -14.41 12.13
C LYS A 165 -3.02 -15.74 11.53
N ASP A 166 -4.25 -15.72 10.97
CA ASP A 166 -4.82 -16.94 10.41
C ASP A 166 -4.06 -17.43 9.18
N THR A 167 -3.62 -16.49 8.32
CA THR A 167 -2.79 -16.81 7.15
C THR A 167 -1.50 -17.53 7.55
N SER A 168 -0.78 -17.02 8.55
CA SER A 168 0.45 -17.66 9.06
C SER A 168 0.17 -19.00 9.71
N ARG A 169 -0.90 -19.10 10.51
CA ARG A 169 -1.32 -20.35 11.13
C ARG A 169 -1.56 -21.44 10.08
N ILE A 170 -2.28 -21.14 9.00
CA ILE A 170 -2.56 -22.08 7.92
C ILE A 170 -1.26 -22.54 7.22
N LEU A 171 -0.33 -21.63 6.93
CA LEU A 171 0.92 -21.97 6.28
C LEU A 171 1.75 -22.93 7.15
N VAL A 172 1.91 -22.61 8.44
CA VAL A 172 2.70 -23.42 9.37
C VAL A 172 2.00 -24.76 9.68
N ASP A 173 0.69 -24.76 9.83
CA ASP A 173 -0.09 -26.01 10.00
C ASP A 173 0.10 -26.95 8.79
N ASN A 174 0.11 -26.40 7.57
CA ASN A 174 0.39 -27.16 6.36
C ASN A 174 1.82 -27.71 6.33
N MET A 175 2.84 -26.96 6.78
CA MET A 175 4.21 -27.48 6.92
C MET A 175 4.26 -28.67 7.86
N ILE A 176 3.54 -28.61 8.98
CA ILE A 176 3.54 -29.67 9.99
C ILE A 176 2.76 -30.88 9.50
N ARG A 177 1.52 -30.69 9.02
CA ARG A 177 0.61 -31.81 8.70
C ARG A 177 0.86 -32.44 7.35
N LEU A 178 1.18 -31.61 6.33
CA LEU A 178 1.32 -32.10 4.96
C LEU A 178 2.78 -32.41 4.61
N ASP A 179 3.73 -31.61 5.10
CA ASP A 179 5.16 -31.81 4.82
C ASP A 179 5.89 -32.62 5.91
N GLY A 180 5.22 -32.82 7.04
CA GLY A 180 5.76 -33.65 8.15
C GLY A 180 6.79 -32.94 9.03
N CYS A 181 6.91 -31.60 8.93
CA CYS A 181 7.85 -30.82 9.73
C CYS A 181 7.59 -30.94 11.23
N ARG A 182 8.67 -30.99 12.01
CA ARG A 182 8.62 -31.05 13.48
C ARG A 182 9.41 -29.95 14.16
N ARG A 183 10.43 -29.42 13.47
CA ARG A 183 11.25 -28.30 13.96
C ARG A 183 11.28 -27.19 12.93
N VAL A 184 10.23 -26.37 12.94
CA VAL A 184 10.07 -25.23 12.04
C VAL A 184 10.69 -24.00 12.67
N ALA A 185 11.68 -23.41 12.01
CA ALA A 185 12.26 -22.12 12.40
C ALA A 185 11.40 -20.97 11.91
N LEU A 186 11.22 -19.95 12.75
CA LEU A 186 10.61 -18.66 12.40
C LEU A 186 11.70 -17.68 11.99
N VAL A 187 11.62 -17.14 10.77
CA VAL A 187 12.47 -16.03 10.31
C VAL A 187 11.61 -14.78 10.19
N THR A 188 11.85 -13.79 11.04
CA THR A 188 11.03 -12.59 11.18
C THR A 188 11.87 -11.33 11.28
N CYS A 189 11.20 -10.18 11.25
CA CYS A 189 11.85 -8.88 11.43
C CYS A 189 11.01 -7.96 12.33
N ASP A 190 11.69 -6.92 12.86
CA ASP A 190 11.09 -5.82 13.63
C ASP A 190 10.01 -6.26 14.61
N PRO A 191 10.39 -6.79 15.78
CA PRO A 191 9.43 -7.10 16.83
C PRO A 191 8.62 -5.83 17.19
N HIS A 192 7.33 -6.02 17.48
CA HIS A 192 6.36 -4.97 17.78
C HIS A 192 5.79 -4.21 16.54
N MET A 193 6.03 -4.70 15.33
CA MET A 193 5.26 -4.31 14.18
C MET A 193 4.00 -5.18 14.08
N LEU A 194 2.81 -4.58 14.09
CA LEU A 194 1.52 -5.30 14.18
C LEU A 194 1.38 -6.48 13.23
N THR A 195 1.84 -6.32 11.97
CA THR A 195 1.81 -7.40 10.99
C THR A 195 2.75 -8.55 11.35
N MET A 196 3.94 -8.24 11.90
CA MET A 196 4.93 -9.25 12.32
C MET A 196 4.47 -9.97 13.58
N ASP A 197 3.89 -9.26 14.54
CA ASP A 197 3.31 -9.85 15.76
C ASP A 197 2.13 -10.77 15.42
N GLY A 198 1.27 -10.37 14.49
CA GLY A 198 0.19 -11.23 14.00
C GLY A 198 0.72 -12.51 13.33
N ARG A 199 1.75 -12.38 12.47
CA ARG A 199 2.38 -13.54 11.79
C ARG A 199 3.06 -14.48 12.76
N ARG A 200 3.77 -13.94 13.75
CA ARG A 200 4.37 -14.70 14.83
C ARG A 200 3.32 -15.44 15.66
N CYS A 201 2.26 -14.73 16.05
CA CYS A 201 1.15 -15.34 16.80
C CYS A 201 0.51 -16.51 16.03
N GLY A 202 0.35 -16.38 14.70
CA GLY A 202 -0.12 -17.47 13.84
C GLY A 202 0.81 -18.69 13.84
N TYR A 203 2.13 -18.46 13.71
CA TYR A 203 3.13 -19.50 13.81
C TYR A 203 3.06 -20.23 15.16
N GLU A 204 3.08 -19.50 16.27
CA GLU A 204 3.01 -20.07 17.62
C GLU A 204 1.70 -20.85 17.84
N THR A 205 0.57 -20.32 17.34
CA THR A 205 -0.73 -21.01 17.39
C THR A 205 -0.70 -22.34 16.65
N ALA A 206 -0.14 -22.38 15.44
CA ALA A 206 -0.05 -23.59 14.65
C ALA A 206 0.82 -24.68 15.32
N LEU A 207 1.94 -24.31 15.95
CA LEU A 207 2.76 -25.23 16.74
C LEU A 207 1.95 -25.86 17.87
N LEU A 208 1.31 -25.03 18.70
CA LEU A 208 0.53 -25.49 19.86
C LEU A 208 -0.66 -26.38 19.44
N GLU A 209 -1.38 -26.04 18.37
CA GLU A 209 -2.49 -26.84 17.83
C GLU A 209 -2.04 -28.22 17.34
N ASN A 210 -0.75 -28.38 16.99
CA ASN A 210 -0.15 -29.64 16.57
C ASN A 210 0.64 -30.33 17.69
N GLY A 211 0.53 -29.85 18.93
CA GLY A 211 1.22 -30.45 20.10
C GLY A 211 2.75 -30.29 20.09
N ILE A 212 3.24 -29.22 19.43
CA ILE A 212 4.67 -28.86 19.38
C ILE A 212 4.88 -27.66 20.32
N ASP A 213 5.83 -27.82 21.25
CA ASP A 213 6.20 -26.73 22.15
C ASP A 213 6.91 -25.58 21.41
N ILE A 214 6.69 -24.36 21.87
CA ILE A 214 7.37 -23.19 21.34
C ILE A 214 8.80 -23.16 21.87
N ASP A 215 9.76 -23.25 20.95
CA ASP A 215 11.20 -23.19 21.27
C ASP A 215 11.72 -21.78 20.81
N PRO A 216 12.05 -20.88 21.76
CA PRO A 216 12.56 -19.55 21.41
C PRO A 216 13.88 -19.58 20.62
N SER A 217 14.66 -20.67 20.71
CA SER A 217 15.90 -20.79 19.95
C SER A 217 15.67 -20.97 18.45
N LEU A 218 14.44 -21.33 18.03
CA LEU A 218 14.04 -21.44 16.63
C LEU A 218 13.53 -20.11 16.04
N CYS A 219 13.64 -19.00 16.75
CA CYS A 219 13.24 -17.69 16.27
C CYS A 219 14.44 -16.83 15.89
N LEU A 220 14.58 -16.54 14.57
CA LEU A 220 15.54 -15.56 14.05
C LEU A 220 14.81 -14.26 13.79
N SER A 221 15.22 -13.19 14.48
CA SER A 221 14.67 -11.86 14.30
C SER A 221 15.79 -10.88 13.92
N VAL A 222 15.57 -10.07 12.88
CA VAL A 222 16.51 -9.06 12.38
C VAL A 222 15.79 -7.72 12.18
N HIS A 223 16.52 -6.63 12.02
CA HIS A 223 15.92 -5.35 11.69
C HIS A 223 15.70 -5.21 10.19
N ILE A 224 14.52 -4.71 9.79
CA ILE A 224 14.17 -4.53 8.38
C ILE A 224 15.14 -3.58 7.65
N ALA A 225 15.71 -2.61 8.35
CA ALA A 225 16.65 -1.64 7.77
C ALA A 225 18.02 -2.23 7.46
N SER A 226 18.44 -3.31 8.17
CA SER A 226 19.78 -3.91 8.10
C SER A 226 19.76 -5.42 7.83
N TYR A 227 18.60 -5.99 7.48
CA TYR A 227 18.43 -7.45 7.32
C TYR A 227 19.43 -8.10 6.36
N LYS A 228 19.91 -7.38 5.35
CA LYS A 228 20.88 -7.93 4.36
C LYS A 228 22.23 -8.26 4.98
N ASP A 229 22.60 -7.52 6.01
CA ASP A 229 23.86 -7.75 6.73
C ASP A 229 23.65 -8.67 7.95
N GLU A 230 22.54 -8.47 8.68
CA GLU A 230 22.26 -9.21 9.92
C GLU A 230 21.85 -10.68 9.66
N LEU A 231 20.99 -10.93 8.67
CA LEU A 231 20.41 -12.25 8.45
C LEU A 231 21.44 -13.32 8.07
N PRO A 232 22.44 -13.07 7.19
CA PRO A 232 23.47 -14.06 6.88
C PRO A 232 24.27 -14.50 8.11
N GLU A 233 24.64 -13.56 8.98
CA GLU A 233 25.37 -13.87 10.22
C GLU A 233 24.50 -14.64 11.22
N ALA A 234 23.23 -14.24 11.34
CA ALA A 234 22.26 -14.92 12.20
C ALA A 234 22.00 -16.36 11.73
N LEU A 235 21.86 -16.58 10.42
CA LEU A 235 21.67 -17.90 9.84
C LEU A 235 22.89 -18.83 10.06
N GLU A 236 24.11 -18.30 9.94
CA GLU A 236 25.32 -19.08 10.17
C GLU A 236 25.42 -19.60 11.61
N LYS A 237 25.13 -18.75 12.59
CA LYS A 237 25.06 -19.12 14.00
C LYS A 237 23.91 -20.09 14.29
N PHE A 238 22.74 -19.77 13.73
CA PHE A 238 21.54 -20.58 13.93
C PHE A 238 21.70 -22.01 13.44
N LEU A 239 22.18 -22.21 12.21
CA LEU A 239 22.39 -23.54 11.62
C LEU A 239 23.47 -24.36 12.35
N SER A 240 24.45 -23.68 12.96
CA SER A 240 25.47 -24.35 13.77
C SER A 240 24.91 -24.89 15.08
N SER A 241 23.82 -24.34 15.59
CA SER A 241 23.22 -24.72 16.89
C SER A 241 21.92 -25.52 16.73
N ASN A 242 21.35 -25.60 15.52
CA ASN A 242 20.07 -26.24 15.23
C ASN A 242 20.15 -27.04 13.93
N ASP A 243 20.95 -28.11 13.96
CA ASP A 243 21.19 -28.99 12.81
C ASP A 243 20.00 -29.92 12.47
N ASP A 244 19.06 -30.06 13.38
CA ASP A 244 17.84 -30.85 13.30
C ASP A 244 16.60 -30.05 12.82
N VAL A 245 16.77 -28.76 12.44
CA VAL A 245 15.70 -27.97 11.81
C VAL A 245 15.34 -28.60 10.46
N ASP A 246 14.05 -28.78 10.22
CA ASP A 246 13.49 -29.41 9.02
C ASP A 246 12.66 -28.41 8.15
N GLY A 247 12.30 -27.26 8.71
CA GLY A 247 11.54 -26.25 7.99
C GLY A 247 11.82 -24.82 8.41
N PHE A 248 11.53 -23.86 7.50
CA PHE A 248 11.61 -22.42 7.74
C PHE A 248 10.30 -21.74 7.36
N PHE A 249 9.74 -20.97 8.29
CA PHE A 249 8.63 -20.07 8.01
C PHE A 249 9.12 -18.62 7.99
N PHE A 250 8.92 -17.94 6.84
CA PHE A 250 9.33 -16.57 6.61
C PHE A 250 8.15 -15.62 6.76
N THR A 251 8.25 -14.66 7.66
CA THR A 251 7.19 -13.66 7.83
C THR A 251 7.14 -12.65 6.68
N THR A 252 8.18 -12.56 5.85
CA THR A 252 8.20 -11.73 4.65
C THR A 252 9.06 -12.36 3.56
N HIS A 253 8.72 -12.07 2.29
CA HIS A 253 9.46 -12.59 1.12
C HIS A 253 10.92 -12.12 1.05
N ILE A 254 11.24 -10.91 1.56
CA ILE A 254 12.61 -10.39 1.52
C ILE A 254 13.57 -11.21 2.40
N LEU A 255 13.06 -11.77 3.51
CA LEU A 255 13.83 -12.67 4.37
C LEU A 255 14.03 -14.03 3.69
N LEU A 256 13.03 -14.53 2.98
CA LEU A 256 13.18 -15.73 2.16
C LEU A 256 14.23 -15.50 1.06
N GLU A 257 14.15 -14.40 0.32
CA GLU A 257 15.11 -14.04 -0.73
C GLU A 257 16.57 -14.04 -0.22
N GLU A 258 16.81 -13.36 0.90
CA GLU A 258 18.16 -13.27 1.47
C GLU A 258 18.62 -14.61 2.03
N THR A 259 17.71 -15.43 2.61
CA THR A 259 18.03 -16.79 3.06
C THR A 259 18.42 -17.69 1.89
N ILE A 260 17.68 -17.66 0.79
CA ILE A 260 18.01 -18.44 -0.43
C ILE A 260 19.36 -18.00 -0.99
N LYS A 261 19.63 -16.72 -1.06
CA LYS A 261 20.92 -16.19 -1.49
C LYS A 261 22.06 -16.67 -0.58
N PHE A 262 21.87 -16.66 0.74
CA PHE A 262 22.82 -17.19 1.70
C PHE A 262 23.07 -18.70 1.48
N PHE A 263 22.02 -19.51 1.33
CA PHE A 263 22.13 -20.95 1.06
C PHE A 263 22.90 -21.23 -0.24
N CYS A 264 22.56 -20.54 -1.32
CA CYS A 264 23.30 -20.64 -2.58
C CYS A 264 24.78 -20.27 -2.43
N THR A 265 25.08 -19.20 -1.69
CA THR A 265 26.47 -18.74 -1.48
C THR A 265 27.29 -19.71 -0.65
N LYS A 266 26.67 -20.37 0.33
CA LYS A 266 27.32 -21.36 1.22
C LYS A 266 27.27 -22.79 0.65
N GLY A 267 26.64 -23.02 -0.49
CA GLY A 267 26.45 -24.36 -1.05
C GLY A 267 25.54 -25.27 -0.23
N ILE A 268 24.60 -24.68 0.52
CA ILE A 268 23.61 -25.43 1.30
C ILE A 268 22.48 -25.87 0.36
N ASP A 269 22.14 -27.16 0.43
CA ASP A 269 21.04 -27.70 -0.38
C ASP A 269 19.70 -27.17 0.13
N ILE A 270 19.04 -26.35 -0.72
CA ILE A 270 17.72 -25.76 -0.45
C ILE A 270 16.67 -26.88 -0.26
N GLY A 271 16.78 -27.97 -1.00
CA GLY A 271 15.85 -29.10 -0.95
C GLY A 271 15.83 -29.86 0.39
N ARG A 272 16.83 -29.64 1.24
CA ARG A 272 16.90 -30.19 2.59
C ARG A 272 15.77 -29.65 3.50
N TYR A 273 15.31 -28.44 3.28
CA TYR A 273 14.38 -27.74 4.15
C TYR A 273 13.02 -27.56 3.48
N LYS A 274 11.93 -27.74 4.21
CA LYS A 274 10.62 -27.28 3.81
C LYS A 274 10.50 -25.80 4.10
N MET A 275 9.88 -25.04 3.20
CA MET A 275 9.80 -23.60 3.34
C MET A 275 8.37 -23.09 3.15
N ALA A 276 7.99 -22.14 3.99
CA ALA A 276 6.76 -21.37 3.79
C ALA A 276 7.01 -19.88 3.96
N SER A 277 6.31 -19.05 3.18
CA SER A 277 6.45 -17.60 3.24
C SER A 277 5.11 -16.92 3.14
N MET A 278 4.95 -15.85 3.90
CA MET A 278 3.76 -14.98 3.83
C MET A 278 3.59 -14.30 2.47
N ARG A 279 4.57 -14.38 1.62
CA ARG A 279 4.55 -13.90 0.24
C ARG A 279 5.82 -14.34 -0.48
N THR A 280 5.79 -14.29 -1.79
CA THR A 280 6.96 -14.57 -2.62
C THR A 280 6.92 -13.75 -3.91
N ASN A 281 7.92 -13.92 -4.75
CA ASN A 281 7.89 -13.52 -6.14
C ASN A 281 7.90 -14.78 -7.06
N PRO A 282 7.41 -14.68 -8.30
CA PRO A 282 7.31 -15.83 -9.21
C PRO A 282 8.65 -16.55 -9.46
N PHE A 283 9.77 -15.84 -9.38
CA PHE A 283 11.08 -16.42 -9.58
C PHE A 283 11.47 -17.36 -8.44
N LEU A 284 11.18 -16.99 -7.19
CA LEU A 284 11.43 -17.84 -6.03
C LEU A 284 10.53 -19.06 -5.99
N GLU A 285 9.27 -18.95 -6.38
CA GLU A 285 8.36 -20.09 -6.51
C GLU A 285 8.92 -21.14 -7.49
N PHE A 286 9.57 -20.67 -8.56
CA PHE A 286 10.23 -21.56 -9.49
C PHE A 286 11.53 -22.19 -8.94
N MET A 287 12.30 -21.43 -8.15
CA MET A 287 13.60 -21.86 -7.63
C MET A 287 13.51 -22.76 -6.40
N VAL A 288 12.53 -22.55 -5.54
CA VAL A 288 12.42 -23.26 -4.25
C VAL A 288 11.41 -24.40 -4.40
N PRO A 289 11.87 -25.66 -4.42
CA PRO A 289 10.96 -26.79 -4.52
C PRO A 289 9.97 -26.82 -3.34
N TYR A 290 8.70 -26.99 -3.65
CA TYR A 290 7.64 -27.14 -2.64
C TYR A 290 7.52 -25.97 -1.67
N LEU A 291 7.80 -24.72 -2.14
CA LEU A 291 7.57 -23.53 -1.35
C LEU A 291 6.06 -23.32 -1.14
N ARG A 292 5.65 -23.28 0.14
CA ARG A 292 4.28 -22.90 0.49
C ARG A 292 4.15 -21.39 0.58
N VAL A 293 3.15 -20.85 -0.07
CA VAL A 293 2.99 -19.38 -0.19
C VAL A 293 1.56 -18.95 0.09
N ALA A 294 1.43 -17.84 0.79
CA ALA A 294 0.20 -17.07 0.82
C ALA A 294 0.22 -16.00 -0.27
N HIS A 295 -0.66 -16.11 -1.23
CA HIS A 295 -0.86 -15.10 -2.27
C HIS A 295 -1.80 -14.02 -1.76
N PHE A 296 -1.27 -12.83 -1.59
CA PHE A 296 -2.03 -11.68 -1.10
C PHE A 296 -2.94 -11.14 -2.20
N PRO A 297 -4.16 -10.76 -1.87
CA PRO A 297 -5.12 -10.19 -2.83
C PRO A 297 -4.83 -8.72 -3.15
N GLU A 298 -3.61 -8.40 -3.62
CA GLU A 298 -3.08 -7.04 -3.82
C GLU A 298 -3.99 -6.18 -4.71
N ASN A 299 -4.56 -6.80 -5.76
CA ASN A 299 -5.49 -6.13 -6.65
C ASN A 299 -6.79 -5.74 -5.94
N GLU A 300 -7.31 -6.61 -5.08
CA GLU A 300 -8.52 -6.33 -4.32
C GLU A 300 -8.25 -5.31 -3.21
N MET A 301 -7.10 -5.41 -2.54
CA MET A 301 -6.66 -4.44 -1.55
C MET A 301 -6.65 -3.02 -2.12
N GLY A 302 -5.94 -2.81 -3.24
CA GLY A 302 -5.85 -1.51 -3.90
C GLY A 302 -7.22 -0.99 -4.38
N LYS A 303 -8.05 -1.87 -4.96
CA LYS A 303 -9.40 -1.53 -5.41
C LYS A 303 -10.28 -1.07 -4.24
N LYS A 304 -10.33 -1.85 -3.17
CA LYS A 304 -11.15 -1.56 -1.98
C LYS A 304 -10.72 -0.26 -1.30
N ALA A 305 -9.40 -0.03 -1.17
CA ALA A 305 -8.89 1.20 -0.58
C ALA A 305 -9.37 2.45 -1.36
N VAL A 306 -9.32 2.40 -2.70
CA VAL A 306 -9.81 3.52 -3.53
C VAL A 306 -11.33 3.67 -3.43
N GLU A 307 -12.10 2.58 -3.48
CA GLU A 307 -13.57 2.61 -3.36
C GLU A 307 -13.99 3.28 -2.04
N ILE A 308 -13.39 2.89 -0.91
CA ILE A 308 -13.67 3.47 0.40
C ILE A 308 -13.28 4.94 0.42
N LEU A 309 -12.08 5.28 -0.06
CA LEU A 309 -11.59 6.65 -0.07
C LEU A 309 -12.49 7.58 -0.90
N LEU A 310 -12.92 7.14 -2.09
CA LEU A 310 -13.82 7.92 -2.95
C LEU A 310 -15.17 8.19 -2.28
N ASN A 311 -15.74 7.23 -1.56
CA ASN A 311 -16.96 7.42 -0.79
C ASN A 311 -16.77 8.49 0.31
N HIS A 312 -15.62 8.48 1.01
CA HIS A 312 -15.29 9.51 2.01
C HIS A 312 -15.10 10.89 1.38
N ILE A 313 -14.42 10.96 0.23
CA ILE A 313 -14.24 12.22 -0.51
C ILE A 313 -15.61 12.78 -0.94
N GLU A 314 -16.50 11.94 -1.45
CA GLU A 314 -17.85 12.36 -1.85
C GLU A 314 -18.65 12.89 -0.66
N SER A 315 -18.63 12.19 0.48
CA SER A 315 -19.28 12.64 1.71
C SER A 315 -18.71 13.97 2.18
N ARG A 316 -17.39 14.15 2.18
CA ARG A 316 -16.75 15.44 2.50
C ARG A 316 -17.21 16.57 1.57
N GLN A 317 -17.30 16.31 0.28
CA GLN A 317 -17.78 17.30 -0.71
C GLN A 317 -19.24 17.71 -0.47
N LYS A 318 -20.07 16.76 -0.02
CA LYS A 318 -21.48 17.00 0.37
C LYS A 318 -21.63 17.60 1.78
N ARG A 319 -20.52 17.68 2.54
CA ARG A 319 -20.49 18.06 3.98
C ARG A 319 -21.28 17.10 4.86
N GLU A 320 -21.27 15.85 4.49
CA GLU A 320 -21.90 14.74 5.24
C GLU A 320 -20.83 13.97 6.02
N PRO A 321 -21.15 13.38 7.18
CA PRO A 321 -20.23 12.46 7.84
C PRO A 321 -20.05 11.19 7.00
N TRP A 322 -18.86 10.59 7.05
CA TRP A 322 -18.61 9.25 6.50
C TRP A 322 -18.48 8.22 7.62
N ILE A 323 -18.76 6.97 7.29
CA ILE A 323 -18.62 5.85 8.20
C ILE A 323 -17.31 5.13 7.89
N ASN A 324 -16.46 4.95 8.89
CA ASN A 324 -15.23 4.18 8.75
C ASN A 324 -15.55 2.70 8.54
N GLN A 325 -14.77 2.06 7.66
CA GLN A 325 -14.95 0.68 7.24
C GLN A 325 -13.66 -0.10 7.42
N GLY A 326 -13.74 -1.22 8.15
CA GLY A 326 -12.64 -2.20 8.23
C GLY A 326 -12.89 -3.34 7.25
N VAL A 327 -11.93 -3.62 6.38
CA VAL A 327 -11.99 -4.74 5.44
C VAL A 327 -10.77 -5.63 5.67
N THR A 328 -11.04 -6.89 6.03
CA THR A 328 -10.02 -7.94 6.10
C THR A 328 -10.22 -8.90 4.94
N LEU A 329 -9.20 -9.08 4.14
CA LEU A 329 -9.22 -9.95 2.96
C LEU A 329 -8.49 -11.26 3.25
N ASN A 330 -8.96 -12.35 2.64
CA ASN A 330 -8.33 -13.64 2.74
C ASN A 330 -7.24 -13.81 1.68
N CYS A 331 -6.16 -14.50 2.04
CA CYS A 331 -5.12 -14.93 1.12
C CYS A 331 -5.53 -16.25 0.44
N CYS A 332 -5.01 -16.48 -0.78
CA CYS A 332 -5.02 -17.79 -1.41
C CYS A 332 -3.71 -18.53 -1.06
N PHE A 333 -3.73 -19.86 -1.04
CA PHE A 333 -2.58 -20.68 -0.68
C PHE A 333 -2.20 -21.59 -1.84
N GLN A 334 -0.88 -21.79 -2.01
CA GLN A 334 -0.28 -22.76 -2.91
C GLN A 334 0.49 -23.81 -2.13
#